data_0e942790255174c1afd43f010f8b3fe7
#
_entry.id   0e942790255174c1afd43f010f8b3fe7
#
_cell.length_a   1.000
_cell.length_b   1.000
_cell.length_c   1.000
_cell.angle_alpha   90.00
_cell.angle_beta   90.00
_cell.angle_gamma   90.00
#
_symmetry.space_group_name_H-M   'P 1'
#
loop_
_entity.id
_entity.type
_entity.pdbx_description
1 polymer ?
#
loop_
_entity_poly.entity_id
_entity_poly.type
_entity_poly.pdbx_seq_one_letter_code
_entity_poly.pdbx_strand_id
1 'polypeptide(L)'
;MGHSAGAFNVMSAVYYPQPHKAERLANIRAIIGLAGPYHFDYKDDPICANAFDQAVPYQQVMPLYFVQPQPLKHYLFIAEKDDIVGHFNSHDLDRVLKQHGNHSHVISIPKLGHITIVGSLSSLFSRFFVTKSRVLWALEDAFK
;
A
#
# COMPACT_ATOMS: atom_id res chain seq x y z
N MET A 1 4.75 -5.27 -5.59
CA MET A 1 4.80 -5.12 -4.13
C MET A 1 5.71 -3.97 -3.76
N GLY A 2 5.34 -3.18 -2.74
CA GLY A 2 6.14 -2.07 -2.23
C GLY A 2 6.03 -1.93 -0.72
N HIS A 3 7.03 -1.30 -0.09
CA HIS A 3 7.06 -0.99 1.34
C HIS A 3 7.19 0.53 1.53
N SER A 4 6.47 1.10 2.50
CA SER A 4 6.53 2.52 2.83
C SER A 4 6.30 3.41 1.60
N ALA A 5 7.23 4.31 1.25
CA ALA A 5 7.17 5.09 0.01
C ALA A 5 7.04 4.22 -1.26
N GLY A 6 7.63 3.02 -1.27
CA GLY A 6 7.43 2.05 -2.35
C GLY A 6 6.00 1.55 -2.47
N ALA A 7 5.27 1.41 -1.36
CA ALA A 7 3.85 1.07 -1.36
C ALA A 7 2.99 2.22 -1.91
N PHE A 8 3.31 3.47 -1.53
CA PHE A 8 2.74 4.66 -2.16
C PHE A 8 2.96 4.66 -3.67
N ASN A 9 4.19 4.40 -4.12
CA ASN A 9 4.53 4.41 -5.55
C ASN A 9 3.79 3.35 -6.36
N VAL A 10 3.67 2.11 -5.88
CA VAL A 10 2.93 1.07 -6.62
C VAL A 10 1.44 1.36 -6.69
N MET A 11 0.87 1.98 -5.65
CA MET A 11 -0.52 2.40 -5.65
C MET A 11 -0.74 3.57 -6.61
N SER A 12 0.16 4.56 -6.61
CA SER A 12 0.14 5.70 -7.51
C SER A 12 0.28 5.27 -8.98
N ALA A 13 1.14 4.29 -9.26
CA ALA A 13 1.31 3.74 -10.61
C ALA A 13 0.04 3.11 -11.17
N VAL A 14 -0.84 2.60 -10.31
CA VAL A 14 -2.14 2.04 -10.73
C VAL A 14 -3.20 3.12 -10.89
N TYR A 15 -3.25 4.07 -9.98
CA TYR A 15 -4.38 4.98 -9.90
C TYR A 15 -4.17 6.33 -10.57
N TYR A 16 -2.96 6.84 -10.64
CA TYR A 16 -2.73 8.11 -11.32
C TYR A 16 -3.06 8.04 -12.82
N PRO A 17 -3.63 9.13 -13.37
CA PRO A 17 -3.80 9.26 -14.80
C PRO A 17 -2.44 9.18 -15.52
N GLN A 18 -2.33 8.29 -16.50
CA GLN A 18 -1.12 8.17 -17.31
C GLN A 18 -1.43 7.55 -18.67
N PRO A 19 -0.64 7.88 -19.72
CA PRO A 19 -0.80 7.29 -21.04
C PRO A 19 -0.62 5.77 -21.00
N HIS A 20 -1.39 5.05 -21.80
CA HIS A 20 -1.30 3.58 -21.96
C HIS A 20 -1.47 2.79 -20.65
N LYS A 21 -2.20 3.35 -19.68
CA LYS A 21 -2.41 2.73 -18.37
C LYS A 21 -3.01 1.33 -18.47
N ALA A 22 -4.02 1.13 -19.30
CA ALA A 22 -4.69 -0.17 -19.46
C ALA A 22 -3.71 -1.26 -19.95
N GLU A 23 -2.86 -0.93 -20.91
CA GLU A 23 -1.86 -1.85 -21.45
C GLU A 23 -0.81 -2.23 -20.38
N ARG A 24 -0.36 -1.23 -19.59
CA ARG A 24 0.60 -1.45 -18.50
C ARG A 24 0.06 -2.31 -17.39
N LEU A 25 -1.24 -2.21 -17.10
CA LEU A 25 -1.89 -2.96 -16.04
C LEU A 25 -2.42 -4.33 -16.50
N ALA A 26 -2.46 -4.64 -17.79
CA ALA A 26 -3.09 -5.83 -18.36
C ALA A 26 -2.60 -7.16 -17.75
N ASN A 27 -1.33 -7.22 -17.36
CA ASN A 27 -0.70 -8.42 -16.78
C ASN A 27 -0.53 -8.34 -15.26
N ILE A 28 -1.03 -7.28 -14.60
CA ILE A 28 -0.97 -7.14 -13.16
C ILE A 28 -2.23 -7.76 -12.55
N ARG A 29 -2.06 -8.69 -11.61
CA ARG A 29 -3.15 -9.38 -10.91
C ARG A 29 -3.41 -8.80 -9.53
N ALA A 30 -2.37 -8.33 -8.86
CA ALA A 30 -2.48 -7.82 -7.50
C ALA A 30 -1.49 -6.71 -7.19
N ILE A 31 -1.85 -5.91 -6.20
CA ILE A 31 -0.96 -4.97 -5.54
C ILE A 31 -0.80 -5.38 -4.09
N ILE A 32 0.44 -5.44 -3.62
CA ILE A 32 0.78 -5.70 -2.23
C ILE A 32 1.53 -4.49 -1.70
N GLY A 33 0.94 -3.79 -0.74
CA GLY A 33 1.55 -2.67 -0.05
C GLY A 33 1.83 -3.02 1.41
N LEU A 34 3.07 -2.83 1.85
CA LEU A 34 3.49 -3.02 3.23
C LEU A 34 3.69 -1.65 3.88
N ALA A 35 2.93 -1.35 4.94
CA ALA A 35 3.05 -0.12 5.72
C ALA A 35 3.07 1.15 4.84
N GLY A 36 2.11 1.26 3.91
CA GLY A 36 2.10 2.33 2.92
C GLY A 36 1.35 3.59 3.36
N PRO A 37 1.92 4.79 3.09
CA PRO A 37 1.27 6.07 3.34
C PRO A 37 0.39 6.44 2.14
N TYR A 38 -0.89 6.13 2.18
CA TYR A 38 -1.83 6.33 1.07
C TYR A 38 -2.75 7.52 1.24
N HIS A 39 -2.89 8.01 2.47
CA HIS A 39 -3.80 9.08 2.85
C HIS A 39 -3.27 9.84 4.06
N PHE A 40 -2.54 10.93 3.84
CA PHE A 40 -2.08 11.83 4.91
C PHE A 40 -1.80 13.21 4.35
N ASP A 41 -1.88 14.22 5.21
CA ASP A 41 -1.43 15.57 4.87
C ASP A 41 0.07 15.65 5.14
N TYR A 42 0.84 15.87 4.08
CA TYR A 42 2.29 16.00 4.16
C TYR A 42 2.78 17.42 4.47
N LYS A 43 1.84 18.38 4.56
CA LYS A 43 2.19 19.76 4.83
C LYS A 43 2.86 19.85 6.20
N ASP A 44 4.02 20.48 6.22
CA ASP A 44 4.85 20.65 7.42
C ASP A 44 5.29 19.32 8.09
N ASP A 45 5.11 18.18 7.43
CA ASP A 45 5.59 16.89 7.93
C ASP A 45 7.12 16.82 7.81
N PRO A 46 7.86 16.64 8.90
CA PRO A 46 9.33 16.69 8.90
C PRO A 46 9.99 15.55 8.10
N ILE A 47 9.28 14.42 7.90
CA ILE A 47 9.79 13.27 7.13
C ILE A 47 9.62 13.51 5.64
N CYS A 48 8.51 14.14 5.26
CA CYS A 48 8.07 14.25 3.86
C CYS A 48 8.24 15.65 3.27
N ALA A 49 8.66 16.66 4.08
CA ALA A 49 8.69 18.07 3.67
C ALA A 49 9.44 18.34 2.35
N ASN A 50 10.49 17.55 2.07
CA ASN A 50 11.28 17.68 0.84
C ASN A 50 10.85 16.72 -0.29
N ALA A 51 9.90 15.82 -0.02
CA ALA A 51 9.46 14.82 -0.99
C ALA A 51 8.27 15.27 -1.83
N PHE A 52 7.53 16.27 -1.34
CA PHE A 52 6.31 16.78 -1.97
C PHE A 52 6.37 18.30 -2.09
N ASP A 53 5.76 18.83 -3.15
CA ASP A 53 5.55 20.27 -3.29
C ASP A 53 4.53 20.75 -2.25
N GLN A 54 4.99 21.55 -1.30
CA GLN A 54 4.19 22.06 -0.19
C GLN A 54 3.06 23.02 -0.61
N ALA A 55 3.11 23.54 -1.84
CA ALA A 55 2.05 24.36 -2.41
C ALA A 55 0.88 23.55 -2.97
N VAL A 56 1.07 22.25 -3.18
CA VAL A 56 0.04 21.34 -3.73
C VAL A 56 -0.72 20.68 -2.59
N PRO A 57 -2.08 20.77 -2.55
CA PRO A 57 -2.87 20.06 -1.56
C PRO A 57 -2.69 18.54 -1.65
N TYR A 58 -2.58 17.87 -0.51
CA TYR A 58 -2.35 16.41 -0.47
C TYR A 58 -3.44 15.59 -1.19
N GLN A 59 -4.65 16.12 -1.28
CA GLN A 59 -5.75 15.50 -2.03
C GLN A 59 -5.46 15.37 -3.54
N GLN A 60 -4.55 16.19 -4.06
CA GLN A 60 -4.11 16.12 -5.46
C GLN A 60 -2.92 15.18 -5.66
N VAL A 61 -2.39 14.60 -4.58
CA VAL A 61 -1.18 13.77 -4.60
C VAL A 61 -1.44 12.38 -4.04
N MET A 62 -2.23 12.25 -2.97
CA MET A 62 -2.43 10.95 -2.33
C MET A 62 -3.23 9.99 -3.22
N PRO A 63 -2.75 8.74 -3.42
CA PRO A 63 -3.36 7.79 -4.35
C PRO A 63 -4.81 7.43 -4.00
N LEU A 64 -5.19 7.54 -2.75
CA LEU A 64 -6.57 7.33 -2.29
C LEU A 64 -7.60 8.16 -3.09
N TYR A 65 -7.27 9.38 -3.47
CA TYR A 65 -8.19 10.29 -4.19
C TYR A 65 -8.33 9.99 -5.68
N PHE A 66 -7.53 9.08 -6.20
CA PHE A 66 -7.55 8.67 -7.61
C PHE A 66 -8.12 7.28 -7.83
N VAL A 67 -8.62 6.64 -6.77
CA VAL A 67 -9.17 5.28 -6.84
C VAL A 67 -10.34 5.22 -7.83
N GLN A 68 -10.25 4.26 -8.74
CA GLN A 68 -11.27 3.90 -9.72
C GLN A 68 -11.41 2.37 -9.76
N PRO A 69 -12.50 1.82 -10.32
CA PRO A 69 -12.63 0.38 -10.51
C PRO A 69 -11.46 -0.20 -11.31
N GLN A 70 -10.86 -1.26 -10.79
CA GLN A 70 -9.75 -1.98 -11.42
C GLN A 70 -9.92 -3.49 -11.21
N PRO A 71 -9.60 -4.33 -12.20
CA PRO A 71 -9.67 -5.79 -12.08
C PRO A 71 -8.46 -6.36 -11.31
N LEU A 72 -8.04 -5.69 -10.26
CA LEU A 72 -6.87 -6.04 -9.45
C LEU A 72 -7.31 -6.32 -8.03
N LYS A 73 -6.61 -7.25 -7.35
CA LYS A 73 -6.77 -7.44 -5.91
C LYS A 73 -5.73 -6.61 -5.14
N HIS A 74 -6.15 -6.04 -4.02
CA HIS A 74 -5.32 -5.17 -3.19
C HIS A 74 -5.12 -5.80 -1.82
N TYR A 75 -3.85 -5.93 -1.41
CA TYR A 75 -3.47 -6.46 -0.11
C TYR A 75 -2.64 -5.42 0.63
N LEU A 76 -3.23 -4.85 1.68
CA LEU A 76 -2.69 -3.75 2.45
C LEU A 76 -2.21 -4.29 3.80
N PHE A 77 -0.91 -4.43 3.95
CA PHE A 77 -0.31 -4.95 5.17
C PHE A 77 0.01 -3.82 6.15
N ILE A 78 -0.45 -3.98 7.38
CA ILE A 78 -0.20 -3.10 8.50
C ILE A 78 0.79 -3.78 9.45
N ALA A 79 1.85 -3.08 9.86
CA ALA A 79 2.66 -3.49 10.98
C ALA A 79 1.98 -3.02 12.28
N GLU A 80 1.68 -3.92 13.19
CA GLU A 80 0.93 -3.61 14.41
C GLU A 80 1.56 -2.51 15.27
N LYS A 81 2.90 -2.44 15.27
CA LYS A 81 3.69 -1.46 16.02
C LYS A 81 4.32 -0.40 15.12
N ASP A 82 3.65 -0.05 14.02
CA ASP A 82 4.11 1.02 13.13
C ASP A 82 3.92 2.37 13.82
N ASP A 83 5.02 3.05 14.08
CA ASP A 83 5.09 4.38 14.68
C ASP A 83 5.43 5.49 13.67
N ILE A 84 5.57 5.13 12.40
CA ILE A 84 5.92 6.05 11.30
C ILE A 84 4.69 6.28 10.41
N VAL A 85 4.05 5.21 9.94
CA VAL A 85 2.86 5.29 9.08
C VAL A 85 1.63 4.84 9.86
N GLY A 86 0.73 5.77 10.13
CA GLY A 86 -0.52 5.49 10.85
C GLY A 86 -1.38 4.46 10.12
N HIS A 87 -1.98 3.54 10.88
CA HIS A 87 -2.80 2.45 10.35
C HIS A 87 -4.01 2.94 9.55
N PHE A 88 -4.49 4.15 9.81
CA PHE A 88 -5.59 4.78 9.08
C PHE A 88 -5.33 4.88 7.58
N ASN A 89 -4.07 4.99 7.15
CA ASN A 89 -3.71 5.00 5.73
C ASN A 89 -4.25 3.78 4.99
N SER A 90 -4.02 2.60 5.53
CA SER A 90 -4.50 1.34 4.93
C SER A 90 -6.01 1.15 5.10
N HIS A 91 -6.57 1.52 6.23
CA HIS A 91 -8.02 1.41 6.47
C HIS A 91 -8.84 2.35 5.60
N ASP A 92 -8.40 3.60 5.44
CA ASP A 92 -9.07 4.57 4.59
C ASP A 92 -9.00 4.15 3.11
N LEU A 93 -7.82 3.70 2.66
CA LEU A 93 -7.68 3.21 1.30
C LEU A 93 -8.55 1.96 1.05
N ASP A 94 -8.59 1.00 1.96
CA ASP A 94 -9.44 -0.19 1.86
C ASP A 94 -10.92 0.19 1.73
N ARG A 95 -11.38 1.13 2.56
CA ARG A 95 -12.75 1.64 2.50
C ARG A 95 -13.08 2.24 1.14
N VAL A 96 -12.20 3.10 0.62
CA VAL A 96 -12.41 3.76 -0.69
C VAL A 96 -12.32 2.74 -1.83
N LEU A 97 -11.39 1.80 -1.79
CA LEU A 97 -11.29 0.71 -2.77
C LEU A 97 -12.60 -0.08 -2.86
N LYS A 98 -13.14 -0.51 -1.73
CA LYS A 98 -14.41 -1.25 -1.66
C LYS A 98 -15.61 -0.43 -2.13
N GLN A 99 -15.67 0.85 -1.80
CA GLN A 99 -16.72 1.77 -2.29
C GLN A 99 -16.73 1.87 -3.82
N HIS A 100 -15.58 1.71 -4.47
CA HIS A 100 -15.44 1.68 -5.93
C HIS A 100 -15.52 0.26 -6.54
N GLY A 101 -15.95 -0.73 -5.75
CA GLY A 101 -16.10 -2.11 -6.23
C GLY A 101 -14.80 -2.90 -6.38
N ASN A 102 -13.68 -2.41 -5.87
CA ASN A 102 -12.41 -3.11 -5.92
C ASN A 102 -12.32 -4.19 -4.82
N HIS A 103 -11.61 -5.28 -5.11
CA HIS A 103 -11.22 -6.27 -4.10
C HIS A 103 -10.07 -5.74 -3.26
N SER A 104 -10.26 -5.68 -1.95
CA SER A 104 -9.25 -5.18 -1.01
C SER A 104 -9.28 -5.94 0.32
N HIS A 105 -8.09 -6.22 0.86
CA HIS A 105 -7.87 -6.87 2.14
C HIS A 105 -6.85 -6.11 2.96
N VAL A 106 -7.20 -5.75 4.19
CA VAL A 106 -6.26 -5.25 5.19
C VAL A 106 -5.76 -6.42 6.04
N ILE A 107 -4.45 -6.57 6.16
CA ILE A 107 -3.80 -7.67 6.86
C ILE A 107 -2.85 -7.08 7.91
N SER A 108 -3.21 -7.22 9.18
CA SER A 108 -2.34 -6.80 10.28
C SER A 108 -1.31 -7.88 10.62
N ILE A 109 -0.06 -7.47 10.74
CA ILE A 109 1.05 -8.35 11.14
C ILE A 109 1.47 -8.00 12.57
N PRO A 110 1.27 -8.92 13.52
CA PRO A 110 1.54 -8.65 14.92
C PRO A 110 3.04 -8.50 15.22
N LYS A 111 3.34 -7.74 16.27
CA LYS A 111 4.69 -7.56 16.87
C LYS A 111 5.71 -6.80 16.01
N LEU A 112 5.40 -6.46 14.77
CA LEU A 112 6.30 -5.76 13.86
C LEU A 112 6.03 -4.27 13.82
N GLY A 113 7.09 -3.48 13.62
CA GLY A 113 7.07 -2.06 13.32
C GLY A 113 7.34 -1.78 11.85
N HIS A 114 7.44 -0.50 11.50
CA HIS A 114 7.55 -0.02 10.13
C HIS A 114 8.65 -0.70 9.29
N ILE A 115 9.86 -0.76 9.83
CA ILE A 115 11.03 -1.35 9.12
C ILE A 115 11.03 -2.87 9.26
N THR A 116 10.68 -3.39 10.43
CA THR A 116 10.78 -4.81 10.72
C THR A 116 9.78 -5.66 9.92
N ILE A 117 8.69 -5.08 9.43
CA ILE A 117 7.73 -5.80 8.57
C ILE A 117 8.40 -6.26 7.25
N VAL A 118 9.22 -5.45 6.62
CA VAL A 118 9.95 -5.86 5.41
C VAL A 118 11.10 -6.80 5.75
N GLY A 119 11.80 -6.57 6.86
CA GLY A 119 12.86 -7.45 7.34
C GLY A 119 12.38 -8.87 7.64
N SER A 120 11.13 -9.02 8.09
CA SER A 120 10.52 -10.32 8.40
C SER A 120 10.28 -11.22 7.17
N LEU A 121 10.41 -10.69 5.96
CA LEU A 121 10.34 -11.45 4.71
C LEU A 121 11.65 -12.19 4.40
N SER A 122 12.77 -11.78 5.02
CA SER A 122 14.06 -12.42 4.79
C SER A 122 14.05 -13.89 5.20
N SER A 123 14.90 -14.69 4.57
CA SER A 123 15.02 -16.13 4.88
C SER A 123 15.39 -16.41 6.34
N LEU A 124 16.16 -15.50 6.95
CA LEU A 124 16.60 -15.64 8.35
C LEU A 124 15.46 -15.46 9.35
N PHE A 125 14.58 -14.46 9.11
CA PHE A 125 13.53 -14.07 10.07
C PHE A 125 12.14 -14.61 9.72
N SER A 126 11.91 -15.04 8.48
CA SER A 126 10.57 -15.46 8.03
C SER A 126 9.98 -16.66 8.80
N ARG A 127 10.82 -17.45 9.47
CA ARG A 127 10.38 -18.56 10.33
C ARG A 127 9.77 -18.10 11.67
N PHE A 128 10.05 -16.87 12.08
CA PHE A 128 9.56 -16.32 13.36
C PHE A 128 8.32 -15.45 13.22
N PHE A 129 7.99 -15.03 11.98
CA PHE A 129 6.91 -14.11 11.69
C PHE A 129 6.01 -14.61 10.59
N VAL A 130 4.73 -14.25 10.66
CA VAL A 130 3.71 -14.71 9.70
C VAL A 130 3.69 -13.91 8.39
N THR A 131 4.50 -12.86 8.26
CA THR A 131 4.48 -11.96 7.10
C THR A 131 4.65 -12.70 5.78
N LYS A 132 5.65 -13.58 5.68
CA LYS A 132 5.93 -14.34 4.47
C LYS A 132 4.76 -15.25 4.08
N SER A 133 4.18 -15.97 5.03
CA SER A 133 3.04 -16.87 4.76
C SER A 133 1.81 -16.09 4.33
N ARG A 134 1.58 -14.89 4.89
CA ARG A 134 0.48 -14.00 4.49
C ARG A 134 0.69 -13.39 3.10
N VAL A 135 1.93 -13.04 2.75
CA VAL A 135 2.26 -12.59 1.38
C VAL A 135 2.08 -13.71 0.37
N LEU A 136 2.51 -14.94 0.68
CA LEU A 136 2.28 -16.10 -0.18
C LEU A 136 0.79 -16.37 -0.35
N TRP A 137 0.02 -16.33 0.72
CA TRP A 137 -1.45 -16.44 0.63
C TRP A 137 -2.05 -15.37 -0.29
N ALA A 138 -1.62 -14.10 -0.18
CA ALA A 138 -2.09 -13.03 -1.04
C ALA A 138 -1.77 -13.28 -2.51
N LEU A 139 -0.58 -13.82 -2.81
CA LEU A 139 -0.19 -14.21 -4.16
C LEU A 139 -1.06 -15.37 -4.68
N GLU A 140 -1.27 -16.41 -3.90
CA GLU A 140 -2.14 -17.53 -4.28
C GLU A 140 -3.58 -17.07 -4.53
N ASP A 141 -4.11 -16.21 -3.66
CA ASP A 141 -5.45 -15.66 -3.83
C ASP A 141 -5.57 -14.78 -5.08
N ALA A 142 -4.52 -14.05 -5.45
CA ALA A 142 -4.52 -13.19 -6.63
C ALA A 142 -4.73 -13.94 -7.96
N PHE A 143 -4.45 -15.25 -7.98
CA PHE A 143 -4.57 -16.10 -9.16
C PHE A 143 -5.85 -16.96 -9.18
N LYS A 144 -6.68 -16.86 -8.15
CA LYS A 144 -8.01 -17.47 -8.11
C LYS A 144 -9.06 -16.55 -8.72
#